data_74b9c0c6670ffb4c7f4bbd922a0cc080
#
_entry.id   74b9c0c6670ffb4c7f4bbd922a0cc080
#
_cell.length_a   1.000
_cell.length_b   1.000
_cell.length_c   1.000
_cell.angle_alpha   90.00
_cell.angle_beta   90.00
_cell.angle_gamma   90.00
#
_symmetry.space_group_name_H-M   'P 1'
#
loop_
_entity.id
_entity.type
_entity.pdbx_description
1 polymer ?
#
loop_
_entity_poly.entity_id
_entity_poly.type
_entity_poly.pdbx_seq_one_letter_code
_entity_poly.pdbx_strand_id
1 'polypeptide(L)'
;YPDQVAGLMMTNPNTLGLLELHLPRIVEVLRREDALLYYDGANMNAILGKMRVGDVGFDVVHLNVHKTLGTPHGGGGPGCGPVGVGERLLPFLPAPRVRKAEDGSYALDYDLPQSIGHIGPFYGSFGVVLKALAYMKRLGAEGLTRAAEFASLNANYLRKKLEGVLD
;
A
#
# COMPACT_ATOMS: atom_id res chain seq x y z
N TYR A 1 -0.01 20.44 -20.01
CA TYR A 1 0.10 21.42 -18.92
C TYR A 1 1.42 21.21 -18.18
N PRO A 2 2.59 21.51 -18.80
CA PRO A 2 3.87 21.44 -18.13
C PRO A 2 3.85 22.29 -16.84
N ASP A 3 4.57 21.85 -15.83
CA ASP A 3 4.69 22.53 -14.51
C ASP A 3 3.37 22.70 -13.71
N GLN A 4 2.28 22.04 -14.14
CA GLN A 4 0.98 22.16 -13.45
C GLN A 4 0.50 20.82 -12.84
N VAL A 5 1.25 19.73 -13.03
CA VAL A 5 0.90 18.42 -12.53
C VAL A 5 1.69 18.12 -11.25
N ALA A 6 1.04 18.14 -10.11
CA ALA A 6 1.67 17.82 -8.83
C ALA A 6 1.92 16.31 -8.66
N GLY A 7 1.05 15.48 -9.21
CA GLY A 7 1.19 14.03 -9.13
C GLY A 7 0.04 13.27 -9.76
N LEU A 8 0.18 11.95 -9.80
CA LEU A 8 -0.82 11.00 -10.23
C LEU A 8 -1.03 9.95 -9.15
N MET A 9 -2.28 9.72 -8.77
CA MET A 9 -2.67 8.58 -7.93
C MET A 9 -3.35 7.53 -8.80
N MET A 10 -2.91 6.28 -8.67
CA MET A 10 -3.50 5.19 -9.42
C MET A 10 -3.54 3.88 -8.64
N THR A 11 -4.57 3.08 -8.93
CA THR A 11 -4.71 1.70 -8.44
C THR A 11 -4.28 0.75 -9.56
N ASN A 12 -3.29 -0.09 -9.30
CA ASN A 12 -2.79 -1.03 -10.31
C ASN A 12 -2.48 -2.41 -9.70
N PRO A 13 -3.20 -3.49 -10.06
CA PRO A 13 -4.30 -3.55 -11.02
C PRO A 13 -5.52 -2.74 -10.55
N ASN A 14 -6.34 -2.32 -11.49
CA ASN A 14 -7.57 -1.59 -11.19
C ASN A 14 -8.65 -2.51 -10.58
N THR A 15 -9.83 -1.96 -10.25
CA THR A 15 -10.92 -2.73 -9.61
C THR A 15 -11.46 -3.87 -10.49
N LEU A 16 -11.31 -3.78 -11.80
CA LEU A 16 -11.66 -4.86 -12.74
C LEU A 16 -10.56 -5.93 -12.89
N GLY A 17 -9.45 -5.79 -12.16
CA GLY A 17 -8.31 -6.70 -12.23
C GLY A 17 -7.39 -6.47 -13.43
N LEU A 18 -7.54 -5.35 -14.14
CA LEU A 18 -6.70 -5.00 -15.29
C LEU A 18 -5.43 -4.27 -14.85
N LEU A 19 -4.31 -4.78 -15.33
CA LEU A 19 -3.00 -4.17 -15.11
C LEU A 19 -2.73 -3.09 -16.16
N GLU A 20 -2.26 -1.90 -15.73
CA GLU A 20 -1.81 -0.85 -16.63
C GLU A 20 -0.43 -1.21 -17.21
N LEU A 21 -0.42 -1.57 -18.49
CA LEU A 21 0.79 -2.00 -19.18
C LEU A 21 1.70 -0.84 -19.60
N HIS A 22 1.16 0.38 -19.69
CA HIS A 22 1.92 1.57 -20.03
C HIS A 22 2.54 2.27 -18.81
N LEU A 23 2.49 1.63 -17.64
CA LEU A 23 3.03 2.18 -16.39
C LEU A 23 4.45 2.71 -16.53
N PRO A 24 5.42 2.04 -17.20
CA PRO A 24 6.77 2.58 -17.37
C PRO A 24 6.79 3.94 -18.10
N ARG A 25 5.95 4.11 -19.11
CA ARG A 25 5.84 5.37 -19.84
C ARG A 25 5.16 6.47 -19.00
N ILE A 26 4.16 6.11 -18.20
CA ILE A 26 3.51 7.03 -17.27
C ILE A 26 4.53 7.55 -16.26
N VAL A 27 5.32 6.66 -15.68
CA VAL A 27 6.40 7.02 -14.74
C VAL A 27 7.41 7.96 -15.41
N GLU A 28 7.84 7.67 -16.63
CA GLU A 28 8.78 8.52 -17.38
C GLU A 28 8.25 9.95 -17.56
N VAL A 29 6.98 10.08 -17.98
CA VAL A 29 6.34 11.40 -18.18
C VAL A 29 6.27 12.16 -16.85
N LEU A 30 5.82 11.53 -15.78
CA LEU A 30 5.68 12.17 -14.48
C LEU A 30 7.04 12.60 -13.90
N ARG A 31 8.09 11.81 -14.11
CA ARG A 31 9.44 12.16 -13.66
C ARG A 31 10.02 13.37 -14.38
N ARG A 32 9.69 13.58 -15.65
CA ARG A 32 10.10 14.78 -16.40
C ARG A 32 9.46 16.06 -15.83
N GLU A 33 8.25 15.95 -15.31
CA GLU A 33 7.49 17.03 -14.69
C GLU A 33 7.76 17.17 -13.18
N ASP A 34 8.71 16.43 -12.63
CA ASP A 34 8.96 16.28 -11.17
C ASP A 34 7.70 15.95 -10.35
N ALA A 35 6.71 15.36 -10.98
CA ALA A 35 5.44 15.01 -10.39
C ALA A 35 5.54 13.72 -9.54
N LEU A 36 4.75 13.65 -8.46
CA LEU A 36 4.70 12.50 -7.56
C LEU A 36 3.82 11.39 -8.14
N LEU A 37 4.17 10.14 -7.86
CA LEU A 37 3.38 8.97 -8.21
C LEU A 37 2.94 8.23 -6.95
N TYR A 38 1.63 8.15 -6.74
CA TYR A 38 1.00 7.51 -5.59
C TYR A 38 0.35 6.19 -6.01
N TYR A 39 0.76 5.11 -5.35
CA TYR A 39 0.15 3.79 -5.51
C TYR A 39 -0.97 3.58 -4.50
N ASP A 40 -2.20 3.45 -4.99
CA ASP A 40 -3.32 2.95 -4.21
C ASP A 40 -3.24 1.42 -4.13
N GLY A 41 -2.82 0.93 -2.98
CA GLY A 41 -2.63 -0.50 -2.71
C GLY A 41 -3.91 -1.26 -2.34
N ALA A 42 -5.09 -0.72 -2.63
CA ALA A 42 -6.36 -1.40 -2.34
C ALA A 42 -6.48 -2.77 -3.00
N ASN A 43 -5.87 -2.94 -4.18
CA ASN A 43 -5.91 -4.19 -4.95
C ASN A 43 -4.57 -4.96 -4.94
N MET A 44 -3.69 -4.69 -3.98
CA MET A 44 -2.37 -5.32 -3.88
C MET A 44 -2.41 -6.84 -3.66
N ASN A 45 -3.52 -7.38 -3.19
CA ASN A 45 -3.67 -8.81 -2.94
C ASN A 45 -3.40 -9.69 -4.18
N ALA A 46 -3.63 -9.19 -5.40
CA ALA A 46 -3.33 -9.93 -6.63
C ALA A 46 -1.82 -9.96 -6.99
N ILE A 47 -1.05 -8.98 -6.51
CA ILE A 47 0.37 -8.80 -6.85
C ILE A 47 1.32 -8.98 -5.67
N LEU A 48 0.81 -9.38 -4.51
CA LEU A 48 1.59 -9.58 -3.29
C LEU A 48 2.70 -10.61 -3.53
N GLY A 49 3.94 -10.22 -3.28
CA GLY A 49 5.13 -11.02 -3.55
C GLY A 49 5.53 -11.13 -5.04
N LYS A 50 4.81 -10.48 -5.95
CA LYS A 50 5.09 -10.47 -7.40
C LYS A 50 5.70 -9.15 -7.89
N MET A 51 5.34 -8.04 -7.26
CA MET A 51 5.84 -6.72 -7.63
C MET A 51 6.20 -5.91 -6.38
N ARG A 52 7.32 -5.21 -6.45
CA ARG A 52 7.70 -4.19 -5.48
C ARG A 52 7.41 -2.82 -6.08
N VAL A 53 6.39 -2.16 -5.56
CA VAL A 53 5.88 -0.91 -6.14
C VAL A 53 6.91 0.23 -6.16
N GLY A 54 7.81 0.27 -5.18
CA GLY A 54 8.92 1.23 -5.16
C GLY A 54 9.89 1.06 -6.34
N ASP A 55 10.17 -0.19 -6.77
CA ASP A 55 11.07 -0.47 -7.89
C ASP A 55 10.48 -0.01 -9.23
N VAL A 56 9.15 0.16 -9.30
CA VAL A 56 8.44 0.64 -10.49
C VAL A 56 8.41 2.16 -10.58
N GLY A 57 8.78 2.85 -9.49
CA GLY A 57 8.89 4.31 -9.48
C GLY A 57 7.79 5.04 -8.69
N PHE A 58 7.02 4.35 -7.88
CA PHE A 58 6.06 5.00 -6.98
C PHE A 58 6.77 5.67 -5.79
N ASP A 59 6.37 6.90 -5.50
CA ASP A 59 6.87 7.70 -4.39
C ASP A 59 6.13 7.44 -3.09
N VAL A 60 4.84 7.11 -3.19
CA VAL A 60 3.96 6.83 -2.07
C VAL A 60 3.20 5.54 -2.34
N VAL A 61 3.00 4.74 -1.32
CA VAL A 61 2.13 3.57 -1.34
C VAL A 61 1.31 3.48 -0.07
N HIS A 62 0.02 3.22 -0.18
CA HIS A 62 -0.75 2.75 0.96
C HIS A 62 -1.26 1.33 0.74
N LEU A 63 -1.47 0.61 1.84
CA LEU A 63 -2.05 -0.72 1.85
C LEU A 63 -3.34 -0.73 2.65
N ASN A 64 -4.31 -1.52 2.22
CA ASN A 64 -5.44 -1.86 3.05
C ASN A 64 -5.18 -3.20 3.73
N VAL A 65 -4.80 -3.20 5.01
CA VAL A 65 -4.50 -4.45 5.74
C VAL A 65 -5.72 -5.37 5.83
N HIS A 66 -6.92 -4.78 5.83
CA HIS A 66 -8.20 -5.50 5.82
C HIS A 66 -8.59 -6.08 4.44
N LYS A 67 -7.75 -5.91 3.43
CA LYS A 67 -7.86 -6.57 2.12
C LYS A 67 -6.70 -7.53 1.93
N THR A 68 -5.50 -7.00 1.73
CA THR A 68 -4.29 -7.77 1.39
C THR A 68 -3.80 -8.67 2.53
N LEU A 69 -3.96 -8.26 3.79
CA LEU A 69 -3.44 -9.00 4.96
C LEU A 69 -4.53 -9.64 5.80
N GLY A 70 -5.75 -9.76 5.27
CA GLY A 70 -6.83 -10.57 5.85
C GLY A 70 -7.34 -10.14 7.22
N THR A 71 -7.14 -8.89 7.64
CA THR A 71 -7.64 -8.40 8.92
C THR A 71 -9.12 -8.02 8.85
N PRO A 72 -9.84 -7.98 9.98
CA PRO A 72 -11.23 -7.53 9.98
C PRO A 72 -11.35 -6.05 9.62
N HIS A 73 -12.47 -5.68 9.02
CA HIS A 73 -12.86 -4.31 8.65
C HIS A 73 -14.11 -3.82 9.42
N GLY A 74 -14.95 -4.75 9.87
CA GLY A 74 -16.14 -4.45 10.67
C GLY A 74 -17.23 -3.64 9.93
N GLY A 75 -17.26 -3.70 8.59
CA GLY A 75 -18.28 -2.98 7.81
C GLY A 75 -18.20 -1.46 7.90
N GLY A 76 -16.98 -0.91 7.99
CA GLY A 76 -16.72 0.52 8.21
C GLY A 76 -16.09 0.81 9.57
N GLY A 77 -15.63 -0.26 10.25
CA GLY A 77 -14.97 -0.20 11.56
C GLY A 77 -13.45 -0.18 11.47
N PRO A 78 -12.74 -1.04 12.20
CA PRO A 78 -11.32 -0.91 12.56
C PRO A 78 -10.33 -1.21 11.42
N GLY A 79 -10.54 -0.68 10.23
CA GLY A 79 -9.59 -0.75 9.13
C GLY A 79 -8.29 0.00 9.45
N CYS A 80 -7.22 -0.36 8.74
CA CYS A 80 -5.95 0.34 8.82
C CYS A 80 -5.27 0.37 7.45
N GLY A 81 -4.55 1.46 7.18
CA GLY A 81 -3.85 1.69 5.92
C GLY A 81 -2.44 2.22 6.16
N PRO A 82 -1.43 1.35 6.37
CA PRO A 82 -0.05 1.80 6.43
C PRO A 82 0.34 2.54 5.15
N VAL A 83 1.08 3.62 5.30
CA VAL A 83 1.62 4.42 4.20
C VAL A 83 3.13 4.32 4.20
N GLY A 84 3.71 3.91 3.07
CA GLY A 84 5.14 3.95 2.81
C GLY A 84 5.47 5.07 1.84
N VAL A 85 6.63 5.71 2.00
CA VAL A 85 7.10 6.77 1.12
C VAL A 85 8.55 6.54 0.69
N GLY A 86 8.91 7.06 -0.49
CA GLY A 86 10.29 7.16 -0.95
C GLY A 86 11.07 8.22 -0.16
N GLU A 87 12.41 8.18 -0.28
CA GLU A 87 13.32 9.05 0.47
C GLU A 87 13.00 10.55 0.35
N ARG A 88 12.64 11.02 -0.83
CA ARG A 88 12.31 12.44 -1.07
C ARG A 88 11.15 12.95 -0.22
N LEU A 89 10.29 12.07 0.30
CA LEU A 89 9.12 12.42 1.10
C LEU A 89 9.31 12.15 2.60
N LEU A 90 10.40 11.51 3.01
CA LEU A 90 10.68 11.23 4.42
C LEU A 90 10.61 12.47 5.33
N PRO A 91 11.14 13.65 4.93
CA PRO A 91 11.08 14.84 5.77
C PRO A 91 9.66 15.32 6.08
N PHE A 92 8.72 15.04 5.16
CA PHE A 92 7.33 15.50 5.22
C PHE A 92 6.37 14.57 5.94
N LEU A 93 6.83 13.39 6.38
CA LEU A 93 5.99 12.46 7.12
C LEU A 93 5.38 13.10 8.38
N PRO A 94 4.19 12.65 8.83
CA PRO A 94 3.55 13.17 10.03
C PRO A 94 4.44 13.12 11.28
N ALA A 95 4.24 14.09 12.17
CA ALA A 95 4.84 14.10 13.50
C ALA A 95 3.80 13.63 14.54
N PRO A 96 4.27 13.03 15.69
CA PRO A 96 5.63 12.57 15.94
C PRO A 96 5.95 11.26 15.22
N ARG A 97 7.25 10.95 15.08
CA ARG A 97 7.70 9.64 14.59
C ARG A 97 8.33 8.83 15.71
N VAL A 98 8.19 7.51 15.66
CA VAL A 98 8.89 6.62 16.58
C VAL A 98 10.36 6.56 16.18
N ARG A 99 11.26 6.94 17.09
CA ARG A 99 12.71 6.84 16.93
C ARG A 99 13.25 5.78 17.89
N LYS A 100 14.12 4.92 17.39
CA LYS A 100 14.90 4.00 18.21
C LYS A 100 16.21 4.66 18.59
N ALA A 101 16.51 4.76 19.87
CA ALA A 101 17.78 5.26 20.40
C ALA A 101 18.88 4.17 20.35
N GLU A 102 20.13 4.58 20.54
CA GLU A 102 21.29 3.68 20.50
C GLU A 102 21.25 2.60 21.60
N ASP A 103 20.68 2.93 22.76
CA ASP A 103 20.46 2.00 23.88
C ASP A 103 19.32 0.99 23.61
N GLY A 104 18.66 1.07 22.45
CA GLY A 104 17.54 0.22 22.05
C GLY A 104 16.17 0.66 22.57
N SER A 105 16.10 1.73 23.35
CA SER A 105 14.84 2.33 23.78
C SER A 105 14.11 3.01 22.60
N TYR A 106 12.82 3.28 22.76
CA TYR A 106 11.99 3.96 21.77
C TYR A 106 11.42 5.24 22.36
N ALA A 107 11.45 6.31 21.58
CA ALA A 107 10.88 7.60 21.94
C ALA A 107 10.10 8.19 20.76
N LEU A 108 9.20 9.12 21.08
CA LEU A 108 8.50 9.91 20.07
C LEU A 108 9.36 11.15 19.72
N ASP A 109 9.65 11.31 18.44
CA ASP A 109 10.41 12.43 17.91
C ASP A 109 9.43 13.47 17.32
N TYR A 110 9.41 14.64 17.92
CA TYR A 110 8.58 15.79 17.51
C TYR A 110 9.38 16.84 16.73
N ASP A 111 10.71 16.75 16.73
CA ASP A 111 11.58 17.70 16.03
C ASP A 111 11.70 17.37 14.55
N LEU A 112 10.64 17.68 13.80
CA LEU A 112 10.47 17.36 12.40
C LEU A 112 9.98 18.61 11.66
N PRO A 113 10.88 19.59 11.38
CA PRO A 113 10.50 20.92 10.93
C PRO A 113 9.80 20.99 9.57
N GLN A 114 9.97 19.96 8.72
CA GLN A 114 9.32 19.86 7.41
C GLN A 114 8.07 18.96 7.42
N SER A 115 7.74 18.35 8.57
CA SER A 115 6.58 17.49 8.69
C SER A 115 5.28 18.19 8.30
N ILE A 116 4.36 17.45 7.68
CA ILE A 116 2.98 17.92 7.45
C ILE A 116 2.18 18.07 8.76
N GLY A 117 2.81 17.79 9.91
CA GLY A 117 2.22 17.96 11.22
C GLY A 117 1.50 16.71 11.75
N HIS A 118 0.68 16.93 12.75
CA HIS A 118 -0.07 15.86 13.43
C HIS A 118 -1.35 15.56 12.65
N ILE A 119 -1.49 14.33 12.16
CA ILE A 119 -2.64 13.93 11.33
C ILE A 119 -3.80 13.39 12.16
N GLY A 120 -3.51 12.66 13.24
CA GLY A 120 -4.53 12.07 14.10
C GLY A 120 -3.98 11.66 15.46
N PRO A 121 -4.85 11.31 16.41
CA PRO A 121 -4.45 11.01 17.78
C PRO A 121 -3.67 9.69 17.93
N PHE A 122 -3.75 8.79 16.93
CA PHE A 122 -3.13 7.47 16.97
C PHE A 122 -2.52 7.11 15.61
N TYR A 123 -1.63 6.12 15.60
CA TYR A 123 -0.99 5.57 14.40
C TYR A 123 -1.81 4.47 13.73
N GLY A 124 -3.13 4.54 13.81
CA GLY A 124 -4.07 3.55 13.28
C GLY A 124 -4.60 2.60 14.35
N SER A 125 -5.37 1.61 13.93
CA SER A 125 -5.97 0.61 14.85
C SER A 125 -4.92 -0.42 15.26
N PHE A 126 -4.37 -0.29 16.48
CA PHE A 126 -3.30 -1.17 17.00
C PHE A 126 -3.64 -2.66 16.89
N GLY A 127 -4.86 -3.06 17.31
CA GLY A 127 -5.27 -4.46 17.25
C GLY A 127 -5.32 -5.03 15.82
N VAL A 128 -5.67 -4.19 14.84
CA VAL A 128 -5.68 -4.57 13.41
C VAL A 128 -4.26 -4.68 12.88
N VAL A 129 -3.37 -3.74 13.24
CA VAL A 129 -1.95 -3.80 12.86
C VAL A 129 -1.28 -5.05 13.43
N LEU A 130 -1.58 -5.38 14.70
CA LEU A 130 -1.06 -6.60 15.33
C LEU A 130 -1.53 -7.88 14.64
N LYS A 131 -2.80 -7.95 14.23
CA LYS A 131 -3.33 -9.07 13.45
C LYS A 131 -2.65 -9.20 12.09
N ALA A 132 -2.42 -8.08 11.39
CA ALA A 132 -1.68 -8.06 10.13
C ALA A 132 -0.25 -8.57 10.32
N LEU A 133 0.43 -8.14 11.37
CA LEU A 133 1.78 -8.61 11.72
C LEU A 133 1.80 -10.12 11.99
N ALA A 134 0.84 -10.62 12.77
CA ALA A 134 0.71 -12.06 13.06
C ALA A 134 0.47 -12.86 11.77
N TYR A 135 -0.39 -12.38 10.88
CA TYR A 135 -0.65 -12.99 9.57
C TYR A 135 0.63 -13.07 8.73
N MET A 136 1.36 -11.96 8.61
CA MET A 136 2.62 -11.92 7.87
C MET A 136 3.68 -12.85 8.47
N LYS A 137 3.83 -12.86 9.79
CA LYS A 137 4.78 -13.75 10.49
C LYS A 137 4.40 -15.23 10.35
N ARG A 138 3.11 -15.55 10.37
CA ARG A 138 2.61 -16.94 10.23
C ARG A 138 2.86 -17.49 8.84
N LEU A 139 2.67 -16.68 7.79
CA LEU A 139 2.79 -17.12 6.41
C LEU A 139 4.22 -17.01 5.86
N GLY A 140 4.98 -16.01 6.32
CA GLY A 140 6.28 -15.68 5.74
C GLY A 140 6.15 -15.18 4.29
N ALA A 141 7.28 -14.91 3.65
CA ALA A 141 7.31 -14.39 2.28
C ALA A 141 6.67 -15.36 1.26
N GLU A 142 7.02 -16.65 1.36
CA GLU A 142 6.48 -17.68 0.48
C GLU A 142 4.97 -17.84 0.66
N GLY A 143 4.48 -17.93 1.90
CA GLY A 143 3.06 -18.11 2.18
C GLY A 143 2.22 -16.90 1.73
N LEU A 144 2.73 -15.69 1.84
CA LEU A 144 2.07 -14.48 1.33
C LEU A 144 1.94 -14.51 -0.20
N THR A 145 3.01 -14.92 -0.90
CA THR A 145 2.98 -15.08 -2.36
C THR A 145 1.97 -16.13 -2.78
N ARG A 146 1.97 -17.29 -2.11
CA ARG A 146 1.01 -18.38 -2.37
C ARG A 146 -0.44 -17.96 -2.08
N ALA A 147 -0.67 -17.15 -1.04
CA ALA A 147 -2.01 -16.61 -0.75
C ALA A 147 -2.54 -15.76 -1.91
N ALA A 148 -1.69 -14.92 -2.52
CA ALA A 148 -2.04 -14.15 -3.71
C ALA A 148 -2.35 -15.04 -4.93
N GLU A 149 -1.54 -16.07 -5.15
CA GLU A 149 -1.75 -17.05 -6.23
C GLU A 149 -3.07 -17.81 -6.07
N PHE A 150 -3.36 -18.29 -4.86
CA PHE A 150 -4.63 -18.97 -4.58
C PHE A 150 -5.83 -18.04 -4.69
N ALA A 151 -5.71 -16.77 -4.28
CA ALA A 151 -6.79 -15.80 -4.45
C ALA A 151 -7.14 -15.59 -5.92
N SER A 152 -6.13 -15.45 -6.78
CA SER A 152 -6.28 -15.30 -8.22
C SER A 152 -6.84 -16.57 -8.87
N LEU A 153 -6.36 -17.75 -8.46
CA LEU A 153 -6.85 -19.05 -8.93
C LEU A 153 -8.32 -19.24 -8.57
N ASN A 154 -8.69 -18.99 -7.31
CA ASN A 154 -10.05 -19.14 -6.82
C ASN A 154 -11.02 -18.20 -7.55
N ALA A 155 -10.63 -16.95 -7.80
CA ALA A 155 -11.44 -16.01 -8.57
C ALA A 155 -11.70 -16.49 -10.00
N ASN A 156 -10.66 -16.98 -10.69
CA ASN A 156 -10.79 -17.54 -12.03
C ASN A 156 -11.60 -18.84 -12.05
N TYR A 157 -11.42 -19.70 -11.06
CA TYR A 157 -12.21 -20.92 -10.93
C TYR A 157 -13.70 -20.59 -10.74
N LEU A 158 -14.02 -19.65 -9.84
CA LEU A 158 -15.40 -19.21 -9.62
C LEU A 158 -16.00 -18.61 -10.90
N ARG A 159 -15.27 -17.71 -11.57
CA ARG A 159 -15.68 -17.13 -12.86
C ARG A 159 -16.04 -18.24 -13.86
N LYS A 160 -15.16 -19.24 -14.00
CA LYS A 160 -15.39 -20.36 -14.94
C LYS A 160 -16.60 -21.20 -14.56
N LYS A 161 -16.90 -21.38 -13.27
CA LYS A 161 -18.08 -22.11 -12.80
C LYS A 161 -19.39 -21.36 -13.01
N LEU A 162 -19.34 -20.04 -13.05
CA LEU A 162 -20.51 -19.18 -13.27
C LEU A 162 -20.75 -18.84 -14.74
N GLU A 163 -19.84 -19.22 -15.62
CA GLU A 163 -19.96 -19.02 -17.07
C GLU A 163 -21.21 -19.71 -17.60
N GLY A 164 -22.11 -18.96 -18.25
CA GLY A 164 -23.41 -19.43 -18.72
C GLY A 164 -24.54 -19.43 -17.67
N VAL A 165 -24.24 -18.99 -16.45
CA VAL A 165 -25.25 -18.78 -15.38
C VAL A 165 -25.43 -17.29 -15.11
N LEU A 166 -24.35 -16.52 -15.23
CA LEU A 166 -24.32 -15.07 -15.11
C LEU A 166 -23.68 -14.49 -16.39
N ASP A 167 -24.27 -13.42 -16.91
CA ASP A 167 -23.74 -12.63 -18.03
C ASP A 167 -22.68 -11.63 -17.55
#